data_080c0ec00799ac1462a8a533072de4d9
#
_entry.id   080c0ec00799ac1462a8a533072de4d9
#
_cell.length_a   1.000
_cell.length_b   1.000
_cell.length_c   1.000
_cell.angle_alpha   90.00
_cell.angle_beta   90.00
_cell.angle_gamma   90.00
#
_symmetry.space_group_name_H-M   'P 1'
#
loop_
_entity.id
_entity.type
_entity.pdbx_description
1 polymer ?
#
loop_
_entity_poly.entity_id
_entity_poly.type
_entity_poly.pdbx_seq_one_letter_code
_entity_poly.pdbx_strand_id
1 'polypeptide(L)'
;MNEQAGKLLAFALLPMIGSGALASDGDGGAQAEVSGYIAAGVDHYGAFHDEDGEESTTHGVLRNAKLQVELAWGDAWEAEIDGGYEIEGDNKDAELGDAYVQYNGPDRLAVRLGQFKEPFGMERLTSYSSLSAGERSMATSAFAPGRSLGVMVGQYRKSSTWALGLFSDERKPEDGSAVTARVSRAPVRSEDQVLHLGAAASWRQHREEEFQIKDEAEVFSADNVVRSPRFEARESRLAGVEAGWQFHRLTVTAEVMAQEVRRKGGEWWRFTGGYVQAGLLLTDDQRPYERGEFKRIKPKSNGGALELVARYSAVDLRDRSIGAEASVTTVGLNYYLGKDIQLRLNYLMPEISGNRLSPDPGGNAATLRLVYRF
;
A
#
# COMPACT_ATOMS: atom_id res chain seq x y z
N MET A 1 36.80 1.38 9.73
CA MET A 1 36.10 2.17 10.77
C MET A 1 35.40 3.31 10.01
N ASN A 2 34.09 3.13 9.83
CA ASN A 2 33.32 3.60 8.71
C ASN A 2 33.04 5.11 8.68
N GLU A 3 33.34 5.71 7.55
CA GLU A 3 32.96 7.10 7.16
C GLU A 3 31.47 7.29 6.88
N GLN A 4 30.67 6.22 6.89
CA GLN A 4 29.23 6.27 6.60
C GLN A 4 28.35 6.63 7.80
N ALA A 5 28.84 6.51 9.02
CA ALA A 5 28.05 6.86 10.21
C ALA A 5 27.86 8.38 10.43
N GLY A 6 28.60 9.21 9.73
CA GLY A 6 28.56 10.69 9.87
C GLY A 6 27.52 11.42 9.02
N LYS A 7 26.89 10.76 8.04
CA LYS A 7 25.93 11.42 7.13
C LYS A 7 24.46 11.29 7.54
N LEU A 8 24.16 10.51 8.55
CA LEU A 8 22.78 10.22 9.01
C LEU A 8 22.18 11.29 9.94
N LEU A 9 22.91 12.33 10.33
CA LEU A 9 22.46 13.32 11.34
C LEU A 9 22.09 14.70 10.79
N ALA A 10 22.02 14.91 9.47
CA ALA A 10 21.76 16.22 8.88
C ALA A 10 20.29 16.48 8.46
N PHE A 11 19.35 15.62 8.83
CA PHE A 11 17.91 15.79 8.52
C PHE A 11 17.06 16.37 9.68
N ALA A 12 17.69 16.98 10.67
CA ALA A 12 16.98 17.69 11.72
C ALA A 12 16.78 19.16 11.30
N LEU A 13 15.51 19.56 11.12
CA LEU A 13 14.98 20.92 10.93
C LEU A 13 14.50 21.26 9.51
N LEU A 14 13.50 20.49 9.03
CA LEU A 14 12.49 21.11 8.17
C LEU A 14 11.52 21.90 9.08
N PRO A 15 11.22 23.17 8.78
CA PRO A 15 10.21 23.90 9.54
C PRO A 15 8.89 23.12 9.49
N MET A 16 8.19 23.03 10.63
CA MET A 16 6.84 22.47 10.71
C MET A 16 5.94 23.26 9.75
N ILE A 17 5.76 22.73 8.55
CA ILE A 17 4.72 23.20 7.65
C ILE A 17 3.44 22.61 8.22
N GLY A 18 2.71 23.40 8.98
CA GLY A 18 1.38 23.03 9.46
C GLY A 18 0.44 22.90 8.26
N SER A 19 -0.50 21.94 8.30
CA SER A 19 -1.58 21.87 7.34
C SER A 19 -2.28 23.22 7.26
N GLY A 20 -2.13 23.92 6.13
CA GLY A 20 -2.70 25.23 5.91
C GLY A 20 -3.84 25.16 4.91
N ALA A 21 -5.07 25.41 5.35
CA ALA A 21 -6.14 25.76 4.43
C ALA A 21 -5.87 27.16 3.87
N LEU A 22 -5.61 27.27 2.58
CA LEU A 22 -5.61 28.54 1.88
C LEU A 22 -7.07 28.87 1.53
N ALA A 23 -7.79 29.47 2.48
CA ALA A 23 -9.14 29.97 2.23
C ALA A 23 -9.08 31.20 1.34
N SER A 24 -9.81 31.25 0.22
CA SER A 24 -10.13 32.47 -0.49
C SER A 24 -11.49 32.99 0.01
N ASP A 25 -11.52 34.18 0.53
CA ASP A 25 -12.76 34.91 0.86
C ASP A 25 -13.51 35.26 -0.44
N GLY A 26 -14.59 34.54 -0.69
CA GLY A 26 -15.52 34.85 -1.79
C GLY A 26 -16.62 33.78 -1.88
N ASP A 27 -17.86 34.25 -2.03
CA ASP A 27 -19.05 33.41 -2.22
C ASP A 27 -18.85 32.48 -3.45
N GLY A 28 -18.64 31.18 -3.25
CA GLY A 28 -18.34 30.18 -4.29
C GLY A 28 -16.84 29.96 -4.60
N GLY A 29 -15.92 30.44 -3.76
CA GLY A 29 -14.47 30.32 -3.96
C GLY A 29 -13.93 28.89 -3.85
N ALA A 30 -12.86 28.60 -4.61
CA ALA A 30 -12.12 27.34 -4.47
C ALA A 30 -11.41 27.30 -3.11
N GLN A 31 -11.48 26.15 -2.45
CA GLN A 31 -10.72 25.87 -1.23
C GLN A 31 -9.55 24.97 -1.59
N ALA A 32 -8.36 25.28 -1.06
CA ALA A 32 -7.17 24.47 -1.24
C ALA A 32 -6.68 23.95 0.13
N GLU A 33 -6.39 22.67 0.20
CA GLU A 33 -5.76 22.03 1.35
C GLU A 33 -4.41 21.44 0.91
N VAL A 34 -3.36 21.71 1.68
CA VAL A 34 -2.03 21.14 1.48
C VAL A 34 -1.76 20.21 2.64
N SER A 35 -1.40 18.99 2.33
CA SER A 35 -1.08 17.96 3.31
C SER A 35 0.07 17.09 2.80
N GLY A 36 0.58 16.23 3.66
CA GLY A 36 1.63 15.33 3.25
C GLY A 36 2.10 14.44 4.38
N TYR A 37 3.15 13.66 4.06
CA TYR A 37 3.86 12.90 5.10
C TYR A 37 5.28 12.62 4.65
N ILE A 38 6.14 12.40 5.65
CA ILE A 38 7.50 11.90 5.48
C ILE A 38 7.57 10.58 6.24
N ALA A 39 8.07 9.53 5.58
CA ALA A 39 8.35 8.24 6.17
C ALA A 39 9.83 7.90 5.96
N ALA A 40 10.61 7.87 7.04
CA ALA A 40 12.03 7.57 7.00
C ALA A 40 12.39 6.55 8.08
N GLY A 41 13.52 5.86 7.91
CA GLY A 41 13.90 4.87 8.90
C GLY A 41 15.13 4.06 8.54
N VAL A 42 15.18 2.86 9.08
CA VAL A 42 16.30 1.93 8.91
C VAL A 42 15.74 0.54 8.67
N ASP A 43 16.34 -0.18 7.71
CA ASP A 43 16.16 -1.61 7.48
C ASP A 43 17.44 -2.33 7.81
N HIS A 44 17.33 -3.40 8.58
CA HIS A 44 18.38 -4.36 8.86
C HIS A 44 17.92 -5.74 8.48
N TYR A 45 18.65 -6.44 7.62
CA TYR A 45 18.24 -7.76 7.15
C TYR A 45 19.46 -8.65 6.88
N GLY A 46 19.23 -9.96 6.91
CA GLY A 46 20.20 -10.98 6.61
C GLY A 46 20.17 -11.46 5.15
N ALA A 47 20.95 -12.43 4.84
CA ALA A 47 21.20 -13.00 3.51
C ALA A 47 19.94 -13.40 2.72
N PHE A 48 18.79 -13.62 3.37
CA PHE A 48 17.52 -13.88 2.68
C PHE A 48 17.13 -12.74 1.73
N HIS A 49 17.33 -11.49 2.14
CA HIS A 49 16.89 -10.29 1.44
C HIS A 49 17.96 -9.70 0.51
N ASP A 50 19.08 -10.39 0.31
CA ASP A 50 20.22 -9.95 -0.50
C ASP A 50 20.49 -10.98 -1.61
N GLU A 51 20.51 -10.55 -2.87
CA GLU A 51 20.82 -11.40 -4.03
C GLU A 51 22.23 -11.95 -3.98
N ASP A 52 23.19 -11.17 -3.48
CA ASP A 52 24.60 -11.54 -3.35
C ASP A 52 24.86 -12.45 -2.14
N GLY A 53 23.87 -12.58 -1.22
CA GLY A 53 23.94 -13.49 -0.08
C GLY A 53 24.89 -13.03 1.01
N GLU A 54 25.08 -11.72 1.19
CA GLU A 54 25.86 -11.14 2.29
C GLU A 54 25.25 -11.51 3.66
N GLU A 55 26.09 -11.66 4.69
CA GLU A 55 25.65 -12.14 6.00
C GLU A 55 24.62 -11.24 6.67
N SER A 56 24.78 -9.94 6.59
CA SER A 56 23.77 -8.95 7.04
C SER A 56 24.10 -7.55 6.58
N THR A 57 23.09 -6.75 6.36
CA THR A 57 23.24 -5.36 5.94
C THR A 57 22.26 -4.43 6.66
N THR A 58 22.59 -3.13 6.65
CA THR A 58 21.76 -2.08 7.27
C THR A 58 21.68 -0.87 6.37
N HIS A 59 20.48 -0.48 6.00
CA HIS A 59 20.22 0.66 5.13
C HIS A 59 19.39 1.71 5.84
N GLY A 60 19.82 2.98 5.73
CA GLY A 60 18.98 4.12 6.01
C GLY A 60 18.10 4.42 4.81
N VAL A 61 16.79 4.60 5.02
CA VAL A 61 15.83 4.79 3.94
C VAL A 61 14.98 6.05 4.14
N LEU A 62 14.72 6.76 3.06
CA LEU A 62 13.58 7.67 2.95
C LEU A 62 12.51 6.93 2.13
N ARG A 63 11.61 6.26 2.84
CA ARG A 63 10.59 5.42 2.22
C ARG A 63 9.59 6.21 1.39
N ASN A 64 9.29 7.42 1.80
CA ASN A 64 8.47 8.34 1.04
C ASN A 64 8.50 9.74 1.68
N ALA A 65 8.63 10.78 0.85
CA ALA A 65 8.32 12.15 1.19
C ALA A 65 7.23 12.62 0.25
N LYS A 66 5.97 12.62 0.71
CA LYS A 66 4.79 12.90 -0.11
C LYS A 66 4.22 14.28 0.20
N LEU A 67 3.93 15.04 -0.85
CA LEU A 67 3.16 16.27 -0.80
C LEU A 67 1.88 16.10 -1.62
N GLN A 68 0.74 16.57 -1.08
CA GLN A 68 -0.57 16.45 -1.66
C GLN A 68 -1.27 17.81 -1.61
N VAL A 69 -1.89 18.18 -2.71
CA VAL A 69 -2.74 19.38 -2.81
C VAL A 69 -4.13 18.93 -3.22
N GLU A 70 -5.11 19.22 -2.39
CA GLU A 70 -6.53 19.00 -2.67
C GLU A 70 -7.19 20.35 -2.96
N LEU A 71 -8.01 20.39 -4.01
CA LEU A 71 -8.80 21.54 -4.41
C LEU A 71 -10.28 21.16 -4.39
N ALA A 72 -11.12 21.97 -3.76
CA ALA A 72 -12.57 21.82 -3.81
C ALA A 72 -13.19 23.12 -4.32
N TRP A 73 -14.15 23.02 -5.26
CA TRP A 73 -14.87 24.19 -5.74
C TRP A 73 -16.34 23.87 -5.97
N GLY A 74 -17.18 24.79 -5.51
CA GLY A 74 -18.60 24.53 -5.37
C GLY A 74 -18.86 23.33 -4.47
N ASP A 75 -20.07 22.75 -4.58
CA ASP A 75 -20.48 21.64 -3.71
C ASP A 75 -20.16 20.25 -4.31
N ALA A 76 -19.64 20.19 -5.53
CA ALA A 76 -19.58 18.96 -6.30
C ALA A 76 -18.21 18.60 -6.86
N TRP A 77 -17.29 19.53 -6.98
CA TRP A 77 -16.02 19.29 -7.67
C TRP A 77 -14.85 19.27 -6.71
N GLU A 78 -13.98 18.32 -6.92
CA GLU A 78 -12.70 18.23 -6.25
C GLU A 78 -11.61 17.86 -7.25
N ALA A 79 -10.38 18.26 -6.98
CA ALA A 79 -9.19 17.78 -7.67
C ALA A 79 -8.11 17.50 -6.65
N GLU A 80 -7.29 16.54 -6.96
CA GLU A 80 -6.12 16.18 -6.17
C GLU A 80 -4.92 16.03 -7.08
N ILE A 81 -3.79 16.55 -6.61
CA ILE A 81 -2.48 16.23 -7.17
C ILE A 81 -1.54 15.92 -6.02
N ASP A 82 -0.85 14.78 -6.12
CA ASP A 82 0.20 14.43 -5.18
C ASP A 82 1.46 13.92 -5.89
N GLY A 83 2.60 14.13 -5.24
CA GLY A 83 3.88 13.61 -5.67
C GLY A 83 4.65 13.07 -4.50
N GLY A 84 5.50 12.08 -4.76
CA GLY A 84 6.36 11.43 -3.80
C GLY A 84 7.82 11.43 -4.25
N TYR A 85 8.70 11.30 -3.26
CA TYR A 85 10.12 11.12 -3.45
C TYR A 85 10.61 10.04 -2.51
N GLU A 86 11.36 9.07 -3.04
CA GLU A 86 11.89 7.91 -2.31
C GLU A 86 13.42 7.86 -2.47
N ILE A 87 14.11 7.38 -1.45
CA ILE A 87 15.56 7.10 -1.49
C ILE A 87 15.77 5.72 -0.89
N GLU A 88 16.34 4.85 -1.70
CA GLU A 88 16.77 3.53 -1.35
C GLU A 88 18.24 3.37 -1.73
N GLY A 89 19.15 3.38 -0.74
CA GLY A 89 20.58 3.38 -1.00
C GLY A 89 21.00 4.57 -1.88
N ASP A 90 21.53 4.27 -3.06
CA ASP A 90 21.91 5.27 -4.09
C ASP A 90 20.77 5.58 -5.08
N ASN A 91 19.70 4.78 -5.07
CA ASN A 91 18.54 4.97 -5.93
C ASN A 91 17.67 6.12 -5.40
N LYS A 92 17.21 6.97 -6.31
CA LYS A 92 16.40 8.15 -6.01
C LYS A 92 15.31 8.26 -7.04
N ASP A 93 14.05 8.08 -6.60
CA ASP A 93 12.92 8.11 -7.49
C ASP A 93 11.92 9.19 -7.09
N ALA A 94 11.44 9.93 -8.10
CA ALA A 94 10.35 10.87 -7.96
C ALA A 94 9.13 10.32 -8.72
N GLU A 95 8.01 10.24 -8.05
CA GLU A 95 6.78 9.68 -8.59
C GLU A 95 5.65 10.70 -8.54
N LEU A 96 4.91 10.83 -9.64
CA LEU A 96 3.59 11.46 -9.65
C LEU A 96 2.60 10.42 -9.09
N GLY A 97 2.01 10.73 -7.96
CA GLY A 97 1.00 9.89 -7.33
C GLY A 97 -0.39 10.08 -7.94
N ASP A 98 -1.37 10.49 -7.13
CA ASP A 98 -2.70 10.81 -7.63
C ASP A 98 -2.69 12.18 -8.36
N ALA A 99 -3.35 12.26 -9.52
CA ALA A 99 -3.56 13.49 -10.28
C ALA A 99 -4.89 13.39 -11.01
N TYR A 100 -5.98 13.85 -10.38
CA TYR A 100 -7.32 13.65 -10.90
C TYR A 100 -8.26 14.83 -10.62
N VAL A 101 -9.35 14.86 -11.37
CA VAL A 101 -10.55 15.66 -11.10
C VAL A 101 -11.72 14.72 -10.83
N GLN A 102 -12.53 15.04 -9.85
CA GLN A 102 -13.71 14.27 -9.46
C GLN A 102 -14.95 15.17 -9.37
N TYR A 103 -16.03 14.66 -9.93
CA TYR A 103 -17.38 15.19 -9.72
C TYR A 103 -18.10 14.33 -8.69
N ASN A 104 -18.62 14.97 -7.64
CA ASN A 104 -19.41 14.36 -6.57
C ASN A 104 -20.89 14.67 -6.82
N GLY A 105 -21.61 13.72 -7.38
CA GLY A 105 -23.04 13.84 -7.69
C GLY A 105 -23.93 13.46 -6.49
N PRO A 106 -25.28 13.42 -6.74
CA PRO A 106 -26.24 13.01 -5.73
C PRO A 106 -25.92 11.61 -5.16
N ASP A 107 -26.45 11.31 -3.97
CA ASP A 107 -26.32 10.01 -3.32
C ASP A 107 -24.87 9.51 -3.14
N ARG A 108 -23.89 10.42 -3.11
CA ARG A 108 -22.45 10.10 -3.04
C ARG A 108 -21.93 9.32 -4.25
N LEU A 109 -22.58 9.46 -5.39
CA LEU A 109 -22.03 9.02 -6.66
C LEU A 109 -20.86 9.91 -7.04
N ALA A 110 -19.74 9.33 -7.45
CA ALA A 110 -18.57 10.07 -7.90
C ALA A 110 -18.14 9.60 -9.29
N VAL A 111 -17.71 10.55 -10.12
CA VAL A 111 -17.06 10.30 -11.40
C VAL A 111 -15.66 10.91 -11.32
N ARG A 112 -14.62 10.10 -11.50
CA ARG A 112 -13.22 10.52 -11.41
C ARG A 112 -12.52 10.32 -12.74
N LEU A 113 -11.69 11.28 -13.14
CA LEU A 113 -10.89 11.26 -14.35
C LEU A 113 -9.46 11.71 -14.01
N GLY A 114 -8.47 10.97 -14.43
CA GLY A 114 -7.05 11.26 -14.19
C GLY A 114 -6.26 10.03 -13.82
N GLN A 115 -5.12 10.24 -13.16
CA GLN A 115 -4.28 9.18 -12.59
C GLN A 115 -4.62 8.97 -11.11
N PHE A 116 -4.94 7.74 -10.73
CA PHE A 116 -5.26 7.38 -9.34
C PHE A 116 -5.19 5.87 -9.15
N LYS A 117 -5.21 5.43 -7.89
CA LYS A 117 -5.22 3.98 -7.59
C LYS A 117 -6.47 3.32 -8.15
N GLU A 118 -6.27 2.21 -8.86
CA GLU A 118 -7.40 1.37 -9.30
C GLU A 118 -8.17 0.83 -8.08
N PRO A 119 -9.49 0.64 -8.18
CA PRO A 119 -10.32 0.18 -7.08
C PRO A 119 -10.11 -1.33 -6.84
N PHE A 120 -9.01 -1.71 -6.19
CA PHE A 120 -8.66 -3.10 -5.93
C PHE A 120 -7.95 -3.25 -4.57
N GLY A 121 -8.49 -4.13 -3.70
CA GLY A 121 -7.89 -4.48 -2.42
C GLY A 121 -7.94 -3.35 -1.37
N MET A 122 -8.27 -3.70 -0.14
CA MET A 122 -8.36 -2.75 0.97
C MET A 122 -6.97 -2.20 1.36
N GLU A 123 -5.95 -3.06 1.45
CA GLU A 123 -4.61 -2.64 1.83
C GLU A 123 -3.96 -1.75 0.77
N ARG A 124 -4.18 -2.02 -0.54
CA ARG A 124 -3.68 -1.17 -1.63
C ARG A 124 -4.27 0.23 -1.57
N LEU A 125 -5.57 0.34 -1.31
CA LEU A 125 -6.26 1.63 -1.20
C LEU A 125 -5.84 2.41 0.04
N THR A 126 -5.50 1.72 1.12
CA THR A 126 -5.01 2.35 2.35
C THR A 126 -3.72 3.14 2.08
N SER A 127 -3.67 4.39 2.59
CA SER A 127 -2.45 5.21 2.51
C SER A 127 -1.30 4.54 3.26
N TYR A 128 -0.06 4.65 2.72
CA TYR A 128 1.14 4.15 3.39
C TYR A 128 1.25 4.68 4.84
N SER A 129 0.95 5.97 5.03
CA SER A 129 0.99 6.60 6.35
C SER A 129 -0.06 6.07 7.34
N SER A 130 -0.98 5.20 6.91
CA SER A 130 -2.04 4.59 7.71
C SER A 130 -1.86 3.09 7.93
N LEU A 131 -0.85 2.48 7.32
CA LEU A 131 -0.53 1.07 7.53
C LEU A 131 -0.12 0.81 8.98
N SER A 132 -0.38 -0.41 9.46
CA SER A 132 0.13 -0.90 10.76
C SER A 132 1.46 -1.61 10.62
N ALA A 133 1.69 -2.34 9.54
CA ALA A 133 2.99 -2.95 9.23
C ALA A 133 3.94 -1.94 8.53
N GLY A 134 5.22 -2.21 8.50
CA GLY A 134 6.23 -1.37 7.85
C GLY A 134 5.98 -1.17 6.37
N GLU A 135 5.67 -2.27 5.67
CA GLU A 135 5.33 -2.30 4.25
C GLU A 135 3.99 -3.02 4.03
N ARG A 136 3.47 -2.99 2.79
CA ARG A 136 2.32 -3.80 2.38
C ARG A 136 2.68 -5.26 2.36
N SER A 137 1.67 -6.12 2.46
CA SER A 137 1.85 -7.56 2.31
C SER A 137 2.38 -7.91 0.91
N MET A 138 3.14 -8.99 0.81
CA MET A 138 3.61 -9.51 -0.49
C MET A 138 2.45 -9.69 -1.48
N ALA A 139 1.31 -10.22 -1.03
CA ALA A 139 0.15 -10.41 -1.91
C ALA A 139 -0.37 -9.08 -2.49
N THR A 140 -0.43 -8.02 -1.68
CA THR A 140 -0.83 -6.70 -2.15
C THR A 140 0.19 -6.09 -3.11
N SER A 141 1.48 -6.21 -2.81
CA SER A 141 2.55 -5.69 -3.66
C SER A 141 2.64 -6.45 -4.98
N ALA A 142 2.50 -7.78 -4.95
CA ALA A 142 2.59 -8.65 -6.11
C ALA A 142 1.40 -8.52 -7.07
N PHE A 143 0.19 -8.36 -6.57
CA PHE A 143 -1.02 -8.54 -7.38
C PHE A 143 -1.88 -7.29 -7.51
N ALA A 144 -2.03 -6.48 -6.45
CA ALA A 144 -2.96 -5.37 -6.50
C ALA A 144 -2.43 -4.24 -7.40
N PRO A 145 -3.20 -3.80 -8.43
CA PRO A 145 -2.75 -2.75 -9.33
C PRO A 145 -2.52 -1.44 -8.57
N GLY A 146 -1.55 -0.66 -9.04
CA GLY A 146 -1.19 0.62 -8.47
C GLY A 146 -2.05 1.76 -8.99
N ARG A 147 -1.39 2.80 -9.48
CA ARG A 147 -2.02 3.97 -10.09
C ARG A 147 -1.99 3.86 -11.60
N SER A 148 -3.12 4.17 -12.22
CA SER A 148 -3.27 4.17 -13.67
C SER A 148 -4.05 5.41 -14.11
N LEU A 149 -3.79 5.88 -15.32
CA LEU A 149 -4.62 6.89 -15.95
C LEU A 149 -5.96 6.26 -16.34
N GLY A 150 -7.09 6.86 -15.94
CA GLY A 150 -8.38 6.26 -16.25
C GLY A 150 -9.57 7.13 -15.92
N VAL A 151 -10.73 6.53 -16.13
CA VAL A 151 -12.04 7.06 -15.72
C VAL A 151 -12.73 6.03 -14.84
N MET A 152 -13.31 6.49 -13.74
CA MET A 152 -13.98 5.65 -12.77
C MET A 152 -15.31 6.26 -12.34
N VAL A 153 -16.32 5.43 -12.18
CA VAL A 153 -17.57 5.77 -11.51
C VAL A 153 -17.68 4.93 -10.24
N GLY A 154 -18.14 5.52 -9.15
CA GLY A 154 -18.29 4.81 -7.88
C GLY A 154 -19.27 5.48 -6.95
N GLN A 155 -19.66 4.77 -5.91
CA GLN A 155 -20.53 5.28 -4.85
C GLN A 155 -19.96 4.89 -3.49
N TYR A 156 -19.82 5.88 -2.61
CA TYR A 156 -19.12 5.73 -1.32
C TYR A 156 -20.04 6.06 -0.14
N ARG A 157 -20.99 5.16 0.14
CA ARG A 157 -21.89 5.28 1.29
C ARG A 157 -21.17 4.88 2.60
N LYS A 158 -21.77 5.20 3.74
CA LYS A 158 -21.17 4.88 5.05
C LYS A 158 -20.88 3.39 5.26
N SER A 159 -21.78 2.50 4.79
CA SER A 159 -21.66 1.05 5.02
C SER A 159 -21.51 0.24 3.75
N SER A 160 -21.42 0.86 2.58
CA SER A 160 -21.21 0.16 1.31
C SER A 160 -20.48 1.06 0.33
N THR A 161 -19.57 0.48 -0.45
CA THR A 161 -18.92 1.15 -1.57
C THR A 161 -18.96 0.25 -2.79
N TRP A 162 -19.00 0.84 -3.96
CA TRP A 162 -18.68 0.16 -5.20
C TRP A 162 -17.99 1.14 -6.15
N ALA A 163 -17.13 0.62 -7.00
CA ALA A 163 -16.46 1.38 -8.04
C ALA A 163 -16.21 0.50 -9.26
N LEU A 164 -16.28 1.11 -10.43
CA LEU A 164 -15.95 0.51 -11.73
C LEU A 164 -15.16 1.52 -12.54
N GLY A 165 -14.02 1.13 -13.08
CA GLY A 165 -13.18 2.02 -13.88
C GLY A 165 -12.58 1.34 -15.11
N LEU A 166 -12.25 2.18 -16.07
CA LEU A 166 -11.47 1.86 -17.26
C LEU A 166 -10.13 2.57 -17.13
N PHE A 167 -9.06 1.83 -17.31
CA PHE A 167 -7.70 2.30 -17.06
C PHE A 167 -6.77 1.97 -18.22
N SER A 168 -5.71 2.77 -18.40
CA SER A 168 -4.53 2.39 -19.17
C SER A 168 -3.67 1.39 -18.39
N ASP A 169 -2.67 0.80 -19.02
CA ASP A 169 -1.67 0.04 -18.26
C ASP A 169 -0.88 0.98 -17.33
N GLU A 170 -0.59 0.51 -16.13
CA GLU A 170 0.12 1.27 -15.10
C GLU A 170 1.56 1.62 -15.52
N ARG A 171 2.22 0.70 -16.24
CA ARG A 171 3.64 0.81 -16.59
C ARG A 171 3.87 1.64 -17.85
N LYS A 172 3.01 1.43 -18.84
CA LYS A 172 3.07 2.09 -20.14
C LYS A 172 1.65 2.27 -20.66
N PRO A 173 1.09 3.48 -20.55
CA PRO A 173 -0.30 3.77 -20.93
C PRO A 173 -0.66 3.39 -22.38
N GLU A 174 0.32 3.41 -23.29
CA GLU A 174 0.16 3.02 -24.70
C GLU A 174 0.11 1.51 -24.92
N ASP A 175 0.56 0.70 -23.96
CA ASP A 175 0.79 -0.73 -24.14
C ASP A 175 -0.32 -1.63 -23.60
N GLY A 176 -1.31 -1.07 -22.88
CA GLY A 176 -2.38 -1.88 -22.37
C GLY A 176 -3.60 -1.11 -21.87
N SER A 177 -4.60 -1.88 -21.49
CA SER A 177 -5.84 -1.36 -20.87
C SER A 177 -6.37 -2.30 -19.83
N ALA A 178 -7.10 -1.77 -18.85
CA ALA A 178 -7.72 -2.54 -17.80
C ALA A 178 -9.16 -2.09 -17.52
N VAL A 179 -9.98 -3.05 -17.07
CA VAL A 179 -11.28 -2.81 -16.45
C VAL A 179 -11.18 -3.35 -15.04
N THR A 180 -11.35 -2.49 -14.04
CA THR A 180 -11.24 -2.86 -12.63
C THR A 180 -12.50 -2.47 -11.88
N ALA A 181 -13.03 -3.39 -11.07
CA ALA A 181 -14.21 -3.18 -10.25
C ALA A 181 -13.97 -3.66 -8.83
N ARG A 182 -14.56 -2.97 -7.85
CA ARG A 182 -14.59 -3.36 -6.43
C ARG A 182 -15.96 -3.08 -5.83
N VAL A 183 -16.38 -3.95 -4.95
CA VAL A 183 -17.54 -3.74 -4.09
C VAL A 183 -17.16 -4.07 -2.66
N SER A 184 -17.64 -3.26 -1.70
CA SER A 184 -17.48 -3.59 -0.30
C SER A 184 -18.74 -3.22 0.51
N ARG A 185 -18.90 -3.91 1.63
CA ARG A 185 -19.99 -3.67 2.57
C ARG A 185 -19.52 -3.85 4.01
N ALA A 186 -20.03 -3.00 4.91
CA ALA A 186 -19.92 -3.18 6.35
C ALA A 186 -21.31 -3.59 6.90
N PRO A 187 -21.64 -4.90 6.92
CA PRO A 187 -22.94 -5.39 7.41
C PRO A 187 -23.12 -5.13 8.91
N VAL A 188 -22.02 -5.05 9.67
CA VAL A 188 -22.03 -4.61 11.07
C VAL A 188 -21.19 -3.35 11.16
N ARG A 189 -21.78 -2.29 11.68
CA ARG A 189 -21.11 -1.02 11.94
C ARG A 189 -21.75 -0.31 13.12
N SER A 190 -21.12 -0.42 14.25
CA SER A 190 -21.45 0.27 15.50
C SER A 190 -20.24 1.04 15.99
N GLU A 191 -20.34 1.64 17.15
CA GLU A 191 -19.25 2.35 17.82
C GLU A 191 -18.09 1.39 18.15
N ASP A 192 -18.42 0.18 18.61
CA ASP A 192 -17.44 -0.79 19.11
C ASP A 192 -17.10 -1.90 18.12
N GLN A 193 -17.85 -2.03 17.04
CA GLN A 193 -17.69 -3.16 16.11
C GLN A 193 -17.91 -2.77 14.66
N VAL A 194 -17.01 -3.24 13.82
CA VAL A 194 -17.13 -3.17 12.36
C VAL A 194 -16.85 -4.56 11.78
N LEU A 195 -17.70 -5.02 10.89
CA LEU A 195 -17.42 -6.14 10.00
C LEU A 195 -17.42 -5.62 8.57
N HIS A 196 -16.27 -5.66 7.92
CA HIS A 196 -16.07 -5.28 6.53
C HIS A 196 -15.90 -6.54 5.68
N LEU A 197 -16.57 -6.58 4.53
CA LEU A 197 -16.41 -7.61 3.51
C LEU A 197 -16.33 -6.92 2.15
N GLY A 198 -15.44 -7.40 1.28
CA GLY A 198 -15.34 -6.86 -0.06
C GLY A 198 -14.78 -7.85 -1.07
N ALA A 199 -14.93 -7.51 -2.33
CA ALA A 199 -14.38 -8.25 -3.45
C ALA A 199 -14.00 -7.28 -4.59
N ALA A 200 -12.98 -7.64 -5.34
CA ALA A 200 -12.52 -6.89 -6.49
C ALA A 200 -12.15 -7.84 -7.63
N ALA A 201 -12.26 -7.34 -8.86
CA ALA A 201 -11.81 -8.03 -10.06
C ALA A 201 -11.20 -7.04 -11.04
N SER A 202 -10.18 -7.46 -11.78
CA SER A 202 -9.58 -6.69 -12.86
C SER A 202 -9.31 -7.60 -14.04
N TRP A 203 -9.61 -7.12 -15.24
CA TRP A 203 -9.21 -7.73 -16.50
C TRP A 203 -8.31 -6.75 -17.24
N ARG A 204 -7.12 -7.23 -17.65
CA ARG A 204 -6.08 -6.39 -18.22
C ARG A 204 -5.60 -6.99 -19.55
N GLN A 205 -5.41 -6.15 -20.56
CA GLN A 205 -4.74 -6.50 -21.79
C GLN A 205 -3.30 -6.03 -21.75
N HIS A 206 -2.37 -6.87 -22.17
CA HIS A 206 -0.96 -6.59 -22.35
C HIS A 206 -0.61 -6.72 -23.83
N ARG A 207 0.22 -5.85 -24.36
CA ARG A 207 0.65 -5.92 -25.77
C ARG A 207 1.90 -6.78 -25.95
N GLU A 208 1.80 -8.07 -25.55
CA GLU A 208 2.91 -9.04 -25.68
C GLU A 208 4.20 -8.58 -24.99
N GLU A 209 4.07 -7.90 -23.84
CA GLU A 209 5.19 -7.43 -23.06
C GLU A 209 5.76 -8.49 -22.15
N GLU A 210 7.03 -8.30 -21.79
CA GLU A 210 7.67 -9.10 -20.77
C GLU A 210 6.96 -8.91 -19.41
N PHE A 211 6.48 -10.01 -18.88
CA PHE A 211 5.77 -10.07 -17.60
C PHE A 211 6.58 -10.83 -16.57
N GLN A 212 6.72 -10.26 -15.41
CA GLN A 212 7.28 -10.91 -14.23
C GLN A 212 6.72 -10.24 -12.98
N ILE A 213 6.27 -11.02 -12.01
CA ILE A 213 5.97 -10.54 -10.66
C ILE A 213 7.25 -10.61 -9.84
N LYS A 214 7.53 -9.54 -9.08
CA LYS A 214 8.70 -9.44 -8.19
C LYS A 214 8.26 -8.83 -6.87
N ASP A 215 8.89 -9.26 -5.77
CA ASP A 215 8.63 -8.73 -4.43
C ASP A 215 9.90 -8.79 -3.56
N GLU A 216 10.07 -7.81 -2.70
CA GLU A 216 11.19 -7.63 -1.77
C GLU A 216 10.94 -8.29 -0.40
N ALA A 217 9.92 -9.16 -0.31
CA ALA A 217 9.50 -9.84 0.92
C ALA A 217 9.27 -8.87 2.10
N GLU A 218 8.56 -7.74 1.83
CA GLU A 218 8.13 -6.73 2.81
C GLU A 218 9.25 -5.91 3.47
N VAL A 219 10.43 -5.83 2.83
CA VAL A 219 11.55 -4.98 3.25
C VAL A 219 11.91 -4.03 2.11
N PHE A 220 11.66 -2.74 2.27
CA PHE A 220 11.76 -1.73 1.20
C PHE A 220 13.13 -1.65 0.54
N SER A 221 14.22 -1.76 1.31
CA SER A 221 15.59 -1.67 0.79
C SER A 221 16.20 -3.03 0.44
N ALA A 222 15.38 -4.08 0.39
CA ALA A 222 15.84 -5.40 0.02
C ALA A 222 15.75 -5.64 -1.49
N ASP A 223 16.49 -6.63 -1.97
CA ASP A 223 16.38 -7.07 -3.34
C ASP A 223 15.04 -7.78 -3.61
N ASN A 224 14.65 -7.82 -4.87
CA ASN A 224 13.48 -8.56 -5.30
C ASN A 224 13.74 -10.07 -5.28
N VAL A 225 13.73 -10.68 -4.10
CA VAL A 225 14.11 -12.10 -3.89
C VAL A 225 12.98 -13.08 -4.20
N VAL A 226 11.72 -12.63 -4.24
CA VAL A 226 10.56 -13.44 -4.58
C VAL A 226 10.13 -13.14 -6.01
N ARG A 227 10.26 -14.10 -6.93
CA ARG A 227 10.03 -13.86 -8.36
C ARG A 227 9.22 -14.98 -9.01
N SER A 228 8.28 -14.57 -9.90
CA SER A 228 7.67 -15.48 -10.86
C SER A 228 8.63 -15.81 -12.01
N PRO A 229 8.33 -16.83 -12.83
CA PRO A 229 8.96 -16.95 -14.13
C PRO A 229 8.73 -15.70 -14.99
N ARG A 230 9.66 -15.45 -15.92
CA ARG A 230 9.59 -14.35 -16.88
C ARG A 230 9.06 -14.84 -18.22
N PHE A 231 8.08 -14.16 -18.81
CA PHE A 231 7.46 -14.56 -20.08
C PHE A 231 6.72 -13.38 -20.75
N GLU A 232 6.38 -13.49 -22.03
CA GLU A 232 5.53 -12.53 -22.72
C GLU A 232 4.05 -12.80 -22.41
N ALA A 233 3.34 -11.78 -21.88
CA ALA A 233 1.92 -11.84 -21.53
C ALA A 233 1.04 -11.14 -22.58
N ARG A 234 -0.19 -11.65 -22.74
CA ARG A 234 -1.24 -11.04 -23.58
C ARG A 234 -2.36 -10.42 -22.78
N GLU A 235 -2.82 -11.12 -21.77
CA GLU A 235 -3.88 -10.67 -20.88
C GLU A 235 -3.69 -11.26 -19.50
N SER A 236 -4.26 -10.59 -18.50
CA SER A 236 -4.36 -11.14 -17.16
C SER A 236 -5.74 -10.90 -16.56
N ARG A 237 -6.13 -11.78 -15.65
CA ARG A 237 -7.35 -11.70 -14.85
C ARG A 237 -6.96 -11.76 -13.40
N LEU A 238 -7.44 -10.82 -12.65
CA LEU A 238 -7.14 -10.69 -11.24
C LEU A 238 -8.44 -10.69 -10.47
N ALA A 239 -8.50 -11.46 -9.38
CA ALA A 239 -9.62 -11.47 -8.46
C ALA A 239 -9.10 -11.43 -7.02
N GLY A 240 -9.81 -10.72 -6.16
CA GLY A 240 -9.48 -10.59 -4.75
C GLY A 240 -10.73 -10.57 -3.89
N VAL A 241 -10.62 -11.10 -2.69
CA VAL A 241 -11.60 -10.97 -1.63
C VAL A 241 -10.93 -10.40 -0.39
N GLU A 242 -11.66 -9.59 0.34
CA GLU A 242 -11.16 -8.88 1.50
C GLU A 242 -12.15 -8.96 2.67
N ALA A 243 -11.62 -9.07 3.87
CA ALA A 243 -12.37 -9.04 5.11
C ALA A 243 -11.66 -8.20 6.15
N GLY A 244 -12.43 -7.50 6.96
CA GLY A 244 -11.94 -6.76 8.11
C GLY A 244 -12.92 -6.86 9.26
N TRP A 245 -12.42 -7.16 10.44
CA TRP A 245 -13.22 -7.20 11.65
C TRP A 245 -12.56 -6.38 12.74
N GLN A 246 -13.30 -5.45 13.28
CA GLN A 246 -12.90 -4.68 14.45
C GLN A 246 -13.87 -4.97 15.58
N PHE A 247 -13.31 -5.24 16.74
CA PHE A 247 -14.05 -5.34 17.99
C PHE A 247 -13.27 -4.61 19.08
N HIS A 248 -13.81 -3.49 19.54
CA HIS A 248 -13.12 -2.58 20.48
C HIS A 248 -11.70 -2.25 19.99
N ARG A 249 -10.68 -2.70 20.70
CA ARG A 249 -9.26 -2.41 20.46
C ARG A 249 -8.58 -3.36 19.47
N LEU A 250 -9.24 -4.46 19.11
CA LEU A 250 -8.71 -5.44 18.18
C LEU A 250 -9.23 -5.16 16.75
N THR A 251 -8.33 -5.10 15.79
CA THR A 251 -8.64 -5.05 14.36
C THR A 251 -7.97 -6.21 13.67
N VAL A 252 -8.72 -7.02 12.92
CA VAL A 252 -8.19 -8.10 12.09
C VAL A 252 -8.56 -7.81 10.66
N THR A 253 -7.59 -7.89 9.75
CA THR A 253 -7.78 -7.73 8.29
C THR A 253 -7.17 -8.90 7.55
N ALA A 254 -7.80 -9.30 6.45
CA ALA A 254 -7.29 -10.36 5.58
C ALA A 254 -7.69 -10.09 4.14
N GLU A 255 -6.81 -10.41 3.21
CA GLU A 255 -7.09 -10.41 1.78
C GLU A 255 -6.49 -11.65 1.14
N VAL A 256 -7.18 -12.20 0.14
CA VAL A 256 -6.70 -13.28 -0.72
C VAL A 256 -6.89 -12.86 -2.16
N MET A 257 -5.85 -13.03 -2.96
CA MET A 257 -5.80 -12.62 -4.36
C MET A 257 -5.33 -13.78 -5.24
N ALA A 258 -5.85 -13.83 -6.46
CA ALA A 258 -5.44 -14.75 -7.48
C ALA A 258 -5.30 -14.02 -8.81
N GLN A 259 -4.21 -14.27 -9.51
CA GLN A 259 -3.95 -13.72 -10.83
C GLN A 259 -3.72 -14.84 -11.83
N GLU A 260 -4.47 -14.85 -12.92
CA GLU A 260 -4.25 -15.70 -14.07
C GLU A 260 -3.66 -14.86 -15.20
N VAL A 261 -2.56 -15.30 -15.80
CA VAL A 261 -1.87 -14.58 -16.88
C VAL A 261 -1.79 -15.49 -18.10
N ARG A 262 -2.29 -15.01 -19.23
CA ARG A 262 -2.21 -15.71 -20.50
C ARG A 262 -0.92 -15.36 -21.22
N ARG A 263 -0.11 -16.37 -21.47
CA ARG A 263 1.13 -16.24 -22.23
C ARG A 263 0.87 -16.03 -23.72
N LYS A 264 1.85 -15.51 -24.44
CA LYS A 264 1.84 -15.41 -25.91
C LYS A 264 1.53 -16.75 -26.57
N GLY A 265 2.01 -17.86 -26.07
CA GLY A 265 1.71 -19.23 -26.54
C GLY A 265 0.28 -19.72 -26.26
N GLY A 266 -0.55 -18.95 -25.56
CA GLY A 266 -1.94 -19.26 -25.25
C GLY A 266 -2.18 -20.01 -23.93
N GLU A 267 -1.13 -20.45 -23.24
CA GLU A 267 -1.24 -21.09 -21.93
C GLU A 267 -1.56 -20.09 -20.83
N TRP A 268 -2.34 -20.51 -19.82
CA TRP A 268 -2.66 -19.74 -18.63
C TRP A 268 -1.78 -20.18 -17.47
N TRP A 269 -1.16 -19.22 -16.81
CA TRP A 269 -0.44 -19.41 -15.57
C TRP A 269 -1.18 -18.74 -14.44
N ARG A 270 -1.20 -19.38 -13.26
CA ARG A 270 -1.93 -18.90 -12.10
C ARG A 270 -0.99 -18.69 -10.93
N PHE A 271 -1.09 -17.50 -10.35
CA PHE A 271 -0.39 -17.08 -9.15
C PHE A 271 -1.40 -16.73 -8.06
N THR A 272 -1.06 -16.97 -6.80
CA THR A 272 -1.95 -16.70 -5.67
C THR A 272 -1.18 -16.13 -4.51
N GLY A 273 -1.87 -15.39 -3.65
CA GLY A 273 -1.32 -14.89 -2.41
C GLY A 273 -2.39 -14.34 -1.50
N GLY A 274 -2.00 -14.06 -0.28
CA GLY A 274 -2.89 -13.50 0.72
C GLY A 274 -2.16 -13.11 1.98
N TYR A 275 -2.86 -12.43 2.85
CA TYR A 275 -2.39 -12.12 4.18
C TYR A 275 -3.52 -12.14 5.20
N VAL A 276 -3.15 -12.32 6.45
CA VAL A 276 -3.96 -12.03 7.63
C VAL A 276 -3.12 -11.17 8.58
N GLN A 277 -3.71 -10.08 9.08
CA GLN A 277 -3.07 -9.17 10.00
C GLN A 277 -3.99 -8.87 11.18
N ALA A 278 -3.44 -8.87 12.39
CA ALA A 278 -4.10 -8.43 13.60
C ALA A 278 -3.37 -7.24 14.21
N GLY A 279 -4.11 -6.22 14.62
CA GLY A 279 -3.62 -5.07 15.38
C GLY A 279 -4.39 -4.96 16.70
N LEU A 280 -3.70 -5.01 17.84
CA LEU A 280 -4.27 -4.87 19.17
C LEU A 280 -3.78 -3.59 19.81
N LEU A 281 -4.68 -2.62 20.02
CA LEU A 281 -4.38 -1.41 20.77
C LEU A 281 -4.29 -1.74 22.27
N LEU A 282 -3.16 -1.42 22.86
CA LEU A 282 -2.92 -1.59 24.32
C LEU A 282 -3.52 -0.43 25.13
N THR A 283 -3.84 0.67 24.45
CA THR A 283 -4.52 1.84 24.99
C THR A 283 -6.03 1.81 24.68
N ASP A 284 -6.81 2.68 25.30
CA ASP A 284 -8.27 2.76 25.09
C ASP A 284 -8.62 3.59 23.85
N ASP A 285 -8.07 3.16 22.71
CA ASP A 285 -8.27 3.75 21.40
C ASP A 285 -8.93 2.74 20.46
N GLN A 286 -9.42 3.22 19.34
CA GLN A 286 -10.02 2.40 18.30
C GLN A 286 -9.54 2.87 16.93
N ARG A 287 -9.47 1.95 15.96
CA ARG A 287 -9.12 2.28 14.59
C ARG A 287 -10.35 2.81 13.86
N PRO A 288 -10.32 4.03 13.30
CA PRO A 288 -11.44 4.57 12.53
C PRO A 288 -11.69 3.73 11.26
N TYR A 289 -12.96 3.60 10.89
CA TYR A 289 -13.37 2.95 9.64
C TYR A 289 -14.25 3.90 8.81
N GLU A 290 -13.82 4.16 7.57
CA GLU A 290 -14.51 5.08 6.66
C GLU A 290 -14.41 4.59 5.23
N ARG A 291 -15.52 4.67 4.47
CA ARG A 291 -15.58 4.42 3.02
C ARG A 291 -14.90 3.09 2.59
N GLY A 292 -15.06 2.03 3.38
CA GLY A 292 -14.51 0.71 3.04
C GLY A 292 -13.04 0.51 3.42
N GLU A 293 -12.47 1.34 4.32
CA GLU A 293 -11.08 1.26 4.76
C GLU A 293 -10.94 1.50 6.25
N PHE A 294 -9.98 0.83 6.88
CA PHE A 294 -9.51 1.16 8.23
C PHE A 294 -8.47 2.27 8.15
N LYS A 295 -8.72 3.36 8.86
CA LYS A 295 -7.88 4.56 8.82
C LYS A 295 -6.82 4.56 9.94
N ARG A 296 -5.92 5.54 9.90
CA ARG A 296 -4.91 5.77 10.94
C ARG A 296 -5.55 5.99 12.31
N ILE A 297 -4.92 5.46 13.33
CA ILE A 297 -5.30 5.70 14.72
C ILE A 297 -5.00 7.15 15.09
N LYS A 298 -5.97 7.78 15.74
CA LYS A 298 -5.88 9.12 16.33
C LYS A 298 -6.01 8.94 17.83
N PRO A 299 -4.90 9.01 18.60
CA PRO A 299 -4.94 8.80 20.04
C PRO A 299 -5.91 9.75 20.75
N LYS A 300 -6.69 9.21 21.69
CA LYS A 300 -7.57 9.99 22.56
C LYS A 300 -6.78 10.70 23.66
N SER A 301 -5.66 10.09 24.08
CA SER A 301 -4.80 10.59 25.16
C SER A 301 -3.59 11.35 24.61
N ASN A 302 -3.14 12.37 25.34
CA ASN A 302 -1.90 13.08 25.06
C ASN A 302 -0.65 12.17 25.21
N GLY A 303 -0.75 11.05 25.95
CA GLY A 303 0.29 10.04 26.06
C GLY A 303 0.44 9.15 24.83
N GLY A 304 -0.41 9.35 23.81
CA GLY A 304 -0.37 8.57 22.58
C GLY A 304 -1.08 7.22 22.68
N ALA A 305 -0.98 6.42 21.62
CA ALA A 305 -1.54 5.08 21.55
C ALA A 305 -0.45 4.06 21.21
N LEU A 306 -0.56 2.87 21.74
CA LEU A 306 0.36 1.76 21.52
C LEU A 306 -0.40 0.59 20.89
N GLU A 307 0.11 0.04 19.79
CA GLU A 307 -0.49 -1.07 19.05
C GLU A 307 0.51 -2.20 18.86
N LEU A 308 0.12 -3.41 19.23
CA LEU A 308 0.81 -4.64 18.83
C LEU A 308 0.26 -5.11 17.48
N VAL A 309 1.15 -5.53 16.58
CA VAL A 309 0.80 -6.01 15.24
C VAL A 309 1.37 -7.40 15.04
N ALA A 310 0.58 -8.29 14.45
CA ALA A 310 1.03 -9.58 13.94
C ALA A 310 0.46 -9.78 12.54
N ARG A 311 1.29 -10.21 11.58
CA ARG A 311 0.87 -10.51 10.20
C ARG A 311 1.52 -11.80 9.73
N TYR A 312 0.76 -12.58 8.99
CA TYR A 312 1.25 -13.63 8.13
C TYR A 312 0.85 -13.31 6.69
N SER A 313 1.81 -13.28 5.80
CA SER A 313 1.65 -12.97 4.38
C SER A 313 2.31 -14.06 3.56
N ALA A 314 1.69 -14.52 2.48
CA ALA A 314 2.25 -15.55 1.63
C ALA A 314 1.88 -15.32 0.15
N VAL A 315 2.79 -15.73 -0.73
CA VAL A 315 2.57 -15.75 -2.19
C VAL A 315 3.10 -17.06 -2.78
N ASP A 316 2.38 -17.60 -3.76
CA ASP A 316 2.85 -18.66 -4.64
C ASP A 316 2.95 -18.10 -6.06
N LEU A 317 4.16 -17.84 -6.49
CA LEU A 317 4.51 -17.31 -7.81
C LEU A 317 5.10 -18.39 -8.72
N ARG A 318 4.84 -19.67 -8.44
CA ARG A 318 5.29 -20.81 -9.25
C ARG A 318 4.27 -21.15 -10.32
N ASP A 319 4.76 -21.50 -11.49
CA ASP A 319 4.03 -22.37 -12.43
C ASP A 319 4.73 -23.73 -12.50
N ARG A 320 4.02 -24.78 -12.07
CA ARG A 320 4.55 -26.13 -11.88
C ARG A 320 5.71 -26.13 -10.86
N SER A 321 6.97 -26.11 -11.33
CA SER A 321 8.17 -26.11 -10.48
C SER A 321 9.07 -24.90 -10.71
N ILE A 322 8.65 -23.92 -11.50
CA ILE A 322 9.45 -22.73 -11.83
C ILE A 322 8.83 -21.51 -11.15
N GLY A 323 9.66 -20.72 -10.50
CA GLY A 323 9.25 -19.55 -9.70
C GLY A 323 9.46 -19.79 -8.21
N ALA A 324 9.07 -18.83 -7.38
CA ALA A 324 9.23 -18.87 -5.94
C ALA A 324 7.87 -18.93 -5.23
N GLU A 325 7.86 -19.61 -4.10
CA GLU A 325 6.84 -19.53 -3.07
C GLU A 325 7.47 -18.92 -1.82
N ALA A 326 6.85 -17.93 -1.22
CA ALA A 326 7.38 -17.29 -0.04
C ALA A 326 6.29 -16.97 0.98
N SER A 327 6.69 -16.94 2.25
CA SER A 327 5.87 -16.41 3.34
C SER A 327 6.70 -15.53 4.25
N VAL A 328 6.04 -14.56 4.89
CA VAL A 328 6.63 -13.68 5.90
C VAL A 328 5.72 -13.63 7.10
N THR A 329 6.26 -13.99 8.26
CA THR A 329 5.61 -13.73 9.55
C THR A 329 6.21 -12.45 10.13
N THR A 330 5.37 -11.45 10.38
CA THR A 330 5.78 -10.15 10.94
C THR A 330 5.16 -9.97 12.32
N VAL A 331 5.97 -9.54 13.29
CA VAL A 331 5.50 -9.00 14.57
C VAL A 331 5.97 -7.57 14.70
N GLY A 332 5.12 -6.70 15.21
CA GLY A 332 5.41 -5.26 15.25
C GLY A 332 4.85 -4.55 16.46
N LEU A 333 5.43 -3.40 16.74
CA LEU A 333 5.01 -2.45 17.76
C LEU A 333 4.91 -1.07 17.15
N ASN A 334 3.73 -0.46 17.21
CA ASN A 334 3.49 0.89 16.75
C ASN A 334 3.20 1.82 17.92
N TYR A 335 3.82 2.98 17.90
CA TYR A 335 3.51 4.05 18.82
C TYR A 335 3.02 5.27 18.06
N TYR A 336 1.81 5.73 18.37
CA TYR A 336 1.18 6.91 17.78
C TYR A 336 1.26 8.06 18.77
N LEU A 337 2.03 9.10 18.44
CA LEU A 337 2.16 10.31 19.24
C LEU A 337 1.36 11.43 18.58
N GLY A 338 0.22 11.77 19.23
CA GLY A 338 -0.75 12.68 18.63
C GLY A 338 -1.30 12.16 17.31
N LYS A 339 -1.82 13.08 16.49
CA LYS A 339 -2.37 12.74 15.15
C LYS A 339 -1.31 12.65 14.05
N ASP A 340 -0.10 13.14 14.30
CA ASP A 340 0.88 13.44 13.26
C ASP A 340 2.04 12.46 13.23
N ILE A 341 2.50 11.93 14.37
CA ILE A 341 3.69 11.09 14.46
C ILE A 341 3.30 9.63 14.71
N GLN A 342 4.01 8.72 14.01
CA GLN A 342 3.92 7.28 14.24
C GLN A 342 5.33 6.69 14.14
N LEU A 343 5.71 5.90 15.14
CA LEU A 343 6.86 5.01 15.10
C LEU A 343 6.35 3.59 14.84
N ARG A 344 7.00 2.88 13.91
CA ARG A 344 6.72 1.48 13.60
C ARG A 344 8.00 0.68 13.74
N LEU A 345 7.99 -0.31 14.60
CA LEU A 345 9.05 -1.31 14.71
C LEU A 345 8.49 -2.65 14.28
N ASN A 346 9.14 -3.33 13.34
CA ASN A 346 8.72 -4.64 12.86
C ASN A 346 9.92 -5.59 12.88
N TYR A 347 9.63 -6.85 13.19
CA TYR A 347 10.53 -7.97 13.05
C TYR A 347 9.90 -8.98 12.09
N LEU A 348 10.61 -9.32 11.03
CA LEU A 348 10.13 -10.15 9.92
C LEU A 348 10.90 -11.47 9.88
N MET A 349 10.16 -12.55 9.76
CA MET A 349 10.68 -13.92 9.67
C MET A 349 10.23 -14.50 8.32
N PRO A 350 11.03 -14.35 7.26
CA PRO A 350 10.70 -14.85 5.93
C PRO A 350 11.05 -16.32 5.78
N GLU A 351 10.29 -17.01 4.93
CA GLU A 351 10.56 -18.34 4.45
C GLU A 351 10.36 -18.38 2.94
N ILE A 352 11.23 -19.06 2.20
CA ILE A 352 11.11 -19.18 0.73
C ILE A 352 11.42 -20.62 0.28
N SER A 353 10.74 -21.03 -0.79
CA SER A 353 11.03 -22.28 -1.51
C SER A 353 10.93 -22.06 -3.02
N GLY A 354 11.53 -22.95 -3.80
CA GLY A 354 11.58 -22.87 -5.27
C GLY A 354 12.82 -22.16 -5.78
N ASN A 355 12.74 -21.62 -7.03
CA ASN A 355 13.84 -20.91 -7.66
C ASN A 355 14.04 -19.54 -7.02
N ARG A 356 15.20 -19.36 -6.42
CA ARG A 356 15.62 -18.11 -5.79
C ARG A 356 17.02 -17.72 -6.27
N LEU A 357 17.36 -16.48 -6.09
CA LEU A 357 18.66 -15.94 -6.49
C LEU A 357 19.75 -16.24 -5.45
N SER A 358 19.46 -16.04 -4.18
CA SER A 358 20.40 -16.36 -3.09
C SER A 358 20.40 -17.85 -2.75
N PRO A 359 21.56 -18.46 -2.52
CA PRO A 359 21.68 -19.84 -2.09
C PRO A 359 21.30 -20.07 -0.62
N ASP A 360 21.34 -19.03 0.22
CA ASP A 360 21.00 -19.13 1.65
C ASP A 360 19.54 -18.71 1.90
N PRO A 361 18.67 -19.63 2.36
CA PRO A 361 17.29 -19.32 2.70
C PRO A 361 17.12 -18.64 4.06
N GLY A 362 18.18 -18.46 4.83
CA GLY A 362 18.11 -17.91 6.20
C GLY A 362 18.24 -16.41 6.26
N GLY A 363 17.69 -15.81 7.30
CA GLY A 363 17.87 -14.40 7.63
C GLY A 363 16.56 -13.70 7.92
N ASN A 364 16.46 -13.13 9.12
CA ASN A 364 15.35 -12.32 9.54
C ASN A 364 15.64 -10.85 9.20
N ALA A 365 14.60 -10.02 9.23
CA ALA A 365 14.75 -8.58 9.07
C ALA A 365 14.13 -7.82 10.25
N ALA A 366 14.65 -6.63 10.51
CA ALA A 366 14.07 -5.68 11.44
C ALA A 366 13.97 -4.32 10.76
N THR A 367 12.80 -3.70 10.81
CA THR A 367 12.58 -2.39 10.22
C THR A 367 12.07 -1.39 11.25
N LEU A 368 12.60 -0.19 11.22
CA LEU A 368 12.14 0.94 12.02
C LEU A 368 11.72 2.06 11.08
N ARG A 369 10.51 2.59 11.25
CA ARG A 369 9.99 3.73 10.49
C ARG A 369 9.46 4.82 11.41
N LEU A 370 9.86 6.04 11.15
CA LEU A 370 9.22 7.24 11.65
C LEU A 370 8.35 7.80 10.53
N VAL A 371 7.06 7.97 10.80
CA VAL A 371 6.10 8.61 9.87
C VAL A 371 5.59 9.89 10.50
N TYR A 372 5.87 11.03 9.88
CA TYR A 372 5.36 12.34 10.24
C TYR A 372 4.39 12.83 9.18
N ARG A 373 3.19 13.28 9.60
CA ARG A 373 2.14 13.88 8.74
C ARG A 373 1.95 15.34 9.09
N PHE A 374 1.62 16.12 8.10
CA PHE A 374 1.35 17.55 8.25
C PHE A 374 0.18 17.99 7.37
#